data_16c8af15b27b1dd1f0d75c82d27d1dd4
#
_entry.id   16c8af15b27b1dd1f0d75c82d27d1dd4
#
_cell.length_a   1.000
_cell.length_b   1.000
_cell.length_c   1.000
_cell.angle_alpha   90.00
_cell.angle_beta   90.00
_cell.angle_gamma   90.00
#
_symmetry.space_group_name_H-M   'P 1'
#
loop_
_entity.id
_entity.type
_entity.pdbx_description
1 polymer ?
#
loop_
_entity_poly.entity_id
_entity_poly.type
_entity_poly.pdbx_seq_one_letter_code
_entity_poly.pdbx_strand_id
1 'polypeptide(L)'
;MKKFLGMMMMVVMMMTVTANVCAQTPNQKQRLSREQLAEVQAKHIAHDLGLDDKTSSKFIDTYTQCQKEVWALGPRPRHKKGDVVSDAQTEQMIKQRFEMSEKILDIRQKYYKKYSQFLTQQQIQRVYEIERQMMKRFAQKGPHKGMGKKGKPRARKNQ
;
A
#
# COMPACT_ATOMS: atom_id res chain seq x y z
N MET A 1 40.27 4.90 -57.84
CA MET A 1 40.68 4.51 -56.51
C MET A 1 40.40 5.60 -55.46
N LYS A 2 39.25 6.31 -55.55
CA LYS A 2 38.88 7.40 -54.60
C LYS A 2 37.47 7.22 -53.98
N LYS A 3 36.87 6.02 -54.12
CA LYS A 3 35.52 5.76 -53.63
C LYS A 3 35.48 4.75 -52.45
N PHE A 4 36.59 4.21 -52.02
CA PHE A 4 36.69 3.27 -50.90
C PHE A 4 37.13 3.89 -49.58
N LEU A 5 37.58 5.17 -49.57
CA LEU A 5 38.06 5.82 -48.36
C LEU A 5 36.95 6.49 -47.53
N GLY A 6 35.76 6.66 -48.13
CA GLY A 6 34.59 7.26 -47.43
C GLY A 6 33.76 6.27 -46.63
N MET A 7 33.90 4.96 -46.85
CA MET A 7 33.05 3.96 -46.24
C MET A 7 33.66 3.33 -44.97
N MET A 8 34.92 3.63 -44.66
CA MET A 8 35.59 3.11 -43.47
C MET A 8 35.56 4.07 -42.27
N MET A 9 35.07 5.31 -42.45
CA MET A 9 34.97 6.29 -41.37
C MET A 9 33.60 6.34 -40.67
N MET A 10 32.65 5.53 -41.14
CA MET A 10 31.28 5.49 -40.57
C MET A 10 31.02 4.30 -39.62
N VAL A 11 32.03 3.45 -39.39
CA VAL A 11 31.87 2.25 -38.53
C VAL A 11 32.53 2.44 -37.13
N VAL A 12 33.24 3.54 -36.89
CA VAL A 12 33.93 3.77 -35.61
C VAL A 12 33.14 4.63 -34.62
N MET A 13 31.94 5.12 -34.97
CA MET A 13 31.15 6.01 -34.11
C MET A 13 29.95 5.33 -33.44
N MET A 14 29.95 4.01 -33.33
CA MET A 14 28.85 3.26 -32.69
C MET A 14 29.32 2.29 -31.59
N MET A 15 30.29 2.68 -30.76
CA MET A 15 30.62 1.90 -29.57
C MET A 15 31.03 2.78 -28.40
N THR A 16 30.13 3.64 -27.90
CA THR A 16 30.24 4.13 -26.53
C THR A 16 28.83 4.36 -25.95
N VAL A 17 28.00 3.35 -25.94
CA VAL A 17 26.92 3.27 -24.92
C VAL A 17 27.56 2.52 -23.76
N THR A 18 28.27 3.24 -22.92
CA THR A 18 28.57 2.76 -21.57
C THR A 18 27.26 2.66 -20.84
N ALA A 19 26.73 1.44 -20.77
CA ALA A 19 25.68 1.08 -19.87
C ALA A 19 26.15 1.44 -18.45
N ASN A 20 25.64 2.54 -17.92
CA ASN A 20 25.56 2.74 -16.49
C ASN A 20 24.62 1.67 -15.94
N VAL A 21 25.09 0.44 -15.82
CA VAL A 21 24.52 -0.56 -14.94
C VAL A 21 24.72 -0.02 -13.54
N CYS A 22 23.78 0.78 -13.06
CA CYS A 22 23.60 0.97 -11.64
C CYS A 22 23.45 -0.41 -11.04
N ALA A 23 24.51 -0.90 -10.39
CA ALA A 23 24.48 -2.06 -9.54
C ALA A 23 23.44 -1.80 -8.45
N GLN A 24 22.20 -2.20 -8.70
CA GLN A 24 21.16 -2.25 -7.69
C GLN A 24 21.59 -3.30 -6.68
N THR A 25 22.07 -2.83 -5.55
CA THR A 25 22.33 -3.67 -4.38
C THR A 25 21.03 -4.42 -4.03
N PRO A 26 21.05 -5.77 -4.00
CA PRO A 26 19.82 -6.58 -3.94
C PRO A 26 19.18 -6.66 -2.54
N ASN A 27 19.30 -5.66 -1.68
CA ASN A 27 18.81 -5.78 -0.30
C ASN A 27 18.11 -4.56 0.31
N GLN A 28 17.72 -3.58 -0.49
CA GLN A 28 16.70 -2.63 -0.04
C GLN A 28 15.33 -3.21 -0.41
N LYS A 29 14.64 -3.79 0.58
CA LYS A 29 13.19 -3.99 0.52
C LYS A 29 12.57 -2.62 0.33
N GLN A 30 12.44 -2.22 -0.92
CA GLN A 30 11.87 -0.94 -1.32
C GLN A 30 10.46 -0.88 -0.76
N ARG A 31 10.24 0.00 0.22
CA ARG A 31 8.91 0.16 0.82
C ARG A 31 8.02 0.73 -0.27
N LEU A 32 7.02 -0.03 -0.66
CA LEU A 32 6.01 0.42 -1.61
C LEU A 32 5.39 1.74 -1.11
N SER A 33 5.17 2.67 -2.04
CA SER A 33 4.38 3.86 -1.75
C SER A 33 2.94 3.46 -1.38
N ARG A 34 2.20 4.36 -0.75
CA ARG A 34 0.78 4.09 -0.44
C ARG A 34 -0.03 3.77 -1.68
N GLU A 35 0.26 4.45 -2.77
CA GLU A 35 -0.42 4.26 -4.06
C GLU A 35 -0.09 2.91 -4.66
N GLN A 36 1.18 2.53 -4.71
CA GLN A 36 1.60 1.20 -5.14
C GLN A 36 0.99 0.09 -4.29
N LEU A 37 0.89 0.31 -2.96
CA LEU A 37 0.25 -0.65 -2.08
C LEU A 37 -1.24 -0.80 -2.39
N ALA A 38 -1.96 0.30 -2.64
CA ALA A 38 -3.37 0.24 -3.01
C ALA A 38 -3.57 -0.47 -4.35
N GLU A 39 -2.71 -0.21 -5.33
CA GLU A 39 -2.77 -0.88 -6.62
C GLU A 39 -2.54 -2.39 -6.49
N VAL A 40 -1.53 -2.81 -5.72
CA VAL A 40 -1.28 -4.24 -5.43
C VAL A 40 -2.47 -4.87 -4.72
N GLN A 41 -3.08 -4.18 -3.76
CA GLN A 41 -4.29 -4.65 -3.08
C GLN A 41 -5.46 -4.78 -4.04
N ALA A 42 -5.68 -3.79 -4.90
CA ALA A 42 -6.74 -3.82 -5.90
C ALA A 42 -6.57 -4.98 -6.88
N LYS A 43 -5.36 -5.21 -7.38
CA LYS A 43 -5.04 -6.34 -8.26
C LYS A 43 -5.32 -7.69 -7.58
N HIS A 44 -4.96 -7.82 -6.31
CA HIS A 44 -5.26 -9.04 -5.54
C HIS A 44 -6.77 -9.26 -5.39
N ILE A 45 -7.53 -8.20 -5.06
CA ILE A 45 -8.98 -8.29 -4.93
C ILE A 45 -9.62 -8.65 -6.28
N ALA A 46 -9.22 -7.99 -7.37
CA ALA A 46 -9.73 -8.27 -8.71
C ALA A 46 -9.51 -9.73 -9.13
N HIS A 47 -8.32 -10.26 -8.85
CA HIS A 47 -7.98 -11.66 -9.07
C HIS A 47 -8.85 -12.60 -8.24
N ASP A 48 -9.00 -12.33 -6.93
CA ASP A 48 -9.81 -13.16 -6.02
C ASP A 48 -11.31 -13.15 -6.37
N LEU A 49 -11.78 -12.10 -7.04
CA LEU A 49 -13.14 -11.99 -7.56
C LEU A 49 -13.34 -12.63 -8.94
N GLY A 50 -12.26 -13.07 -9.60
CA GLY A 50 -12.29 -13.61 -10.95
C GLY A 50 -12.81 -12.61 -11.99
N LEU A 51 -12.44 -11.32 -11.86
CA LEU A 51 -12.87 -10.29 -12.80
C LEU A 51 -12.14 -10.45 -14.14
N ASP A 52 -12.84 -10.20 -15.25
CA ASP A 52 -12.22 -10.07 -16.56
C ASP A 52 -11.30 -8.84 -16.64
N ASP A 53 -10.42 -8.77 -17.63
CA ASP A 53 -9.39 -7.73 -17.75
C ASP A 53 -9.97 -6.32 -17.78
N LYS A 54 -11.09 -6.11 -18.47
CA LYS A 54 -11.76 -4.82 -18.59
C LYS A 54 -12.35 -4.38 -17.26
N THR A 55 -13.05 -5.28 -16.58
CA THR A 55 -13.64 -5.02 -15.27
C THR A 55 -12.57 -4.86 -14.19
N SER A 56 -11.49 -5.66 -14.26
CA SER A 56 -10.32 -5.54 -13.38
C SER A 56 -9.67 -4.18 -13.48
N SER A 57 -9.39 -3.69 -14.69
CA SER A 57 -8.80 -2.35 -14.88
C SER A 57 -9.68 -1.26 -14.28
N LYS A 58 -10.98 -1.28 -14.56
CA LYS A 58 -11.95 -0.33 -14.00
C LYS A 58 -12.02 -0.40 -12.47
N PHE A 59 -11.95 -1.61 -11.91
CA PHE A 59 -11.95 -1.82 -10.47
C PHE A 59 -10.69 -1.26 -9.83
N ILE A 60 -9.50 -1.54 -10.39
CA ILE A 60 -8.20 -1.07 -9.87
C ILE A 60 -8.18 0.46 -9.80
N ASP A 61 -8.61 1.14 -10.86
CA ASP A 61 -8.67 2.59 -10.91
C ASP A 61 -9.65 3.15 -9.85
N THR A 62 -10.85 2.58 -9.80
CA THR A 62 -11.89 3.02 -8.85
C THR A 62 -11.46 2.80 -7.40
N TYR A 63 -10.84 1.65 -7.10
CA TYR A 63 -10.33 1.32 -5.77
C TYR A 63 -9.20 2.26 -5.35
N THR A 64 -8.23 2.49 -6.24
CA THR A 64 -7.09 3.37 -5.96
C THR A 64 -7.54 4.79 -5.70
N GLN A 65 -8.51 5.31 -6.47
CA GLN A 65 -9.10 6.62 -6.21
C GLN A 65 -9.82 6.67 -4.85
N CYS A 66 -10.57 5.63 -4.49
CA CYS A 66 -11.19 5.54 -3.16
C CYS A 66 -10.16 5.66 -2.04
N GLN A 67 -9.08 4.91 -2.14
CA GLN A 67 -8.01 4.96 -1.15
C GLN A 67 -7.35 6.34 -1.07
N LYS A 68 -7.12 7.01 -2.21
CA LYS A 68 -6.58 8.38 -2.25
C LYS A 68 -7.50 9.38 -1.53
N GLU A 69 -8.80 9.32 -1.76
CA GLU A 69 -9.75 10.21 -1.07
C GLU A 69 -9.77 9.95 0.45
N VAL A 70 -9.71 8.69 0.88
CA VAL A 70 -9.63 8.35 2.31
C VAL A 70 -8.32 8.88 2.93
N TRP A 71 -7.20 8.77 2.22
CA TRP A 71 -5.91 9.29 2.73
C TRP A 71 -5.87 10.82 2.77
N ALA A 72 -6.57 11.50 1.87
CA ALA A 72 -6.66 12.96 1.87
C ALA A 72 -7.33 13.52 3.14
N LEU A 73 -8.12 12.72 3.86
CA LEU A 73 -8.68 13.11 5.16
C LEU A 73 -7.62 13.23 6.26
N GLY A 74 -6.41 12.75 6.02
CA GLY A 74 -5.32 12.79 6.98
C GLY A 74 -5.34 11.66 8.02
N PRO A 75 -4.46 11.74 9.02
CA PRO A 75 -4.36 10.74 10.07
C PRO A 75 -5.51 10.87 11.07
N ARG A 76 -5.99 9.74 11.58
CA ARG A 76 -6.98 9.72 12.65
C ARG A 76 -6.43 10.39 13.91
N PRO A 77 -7.19 11.26 14.59
CA PRO A 77 -6.81 11.87 15.85
C PRO A 77 -6.43 10.81 16.90
N ARG A 78 -5.25 10.97 17.51
CA ARG A 78 -4.75 10.05 18.54
C ARG A 78 -4.02 10.85 19.61
N HIS A 79 -4.19 10.47 20.88
CA HIS A 79 -3.27 10.91 21.93
C HIS A 79 -1.93 10.20 21.77
N LYS A 80 -0.85 10.89 22.09
CA LYS A 80 0.45 10.24 22.29
C LYS A 80 0.37 9.47 23.61
N LYS A 81 0.99 8.30 23.64
CA LYS A 81 1.07 7.51 24.88
C LYS A 81 1.86 8.28 25.94
N GLY A 82 1.22 8.60 27.05
CA GLY A 82 1.83 9.35 28.17
C GLY A 82 1.43 10.83 28.24
N ASP A 83 0.65 11.36 27.27
CA ASP A 83 0.12 12.72 27.39
C ASP A 83 -0.90 12.78 28.54
N VAL A 84 -0.73 13.79 29.42
CA VAL A 84 -1.77 14.17 30.38
C VAL A 84 -2.77 15.03 29.62
N VAL A 85 -3.95 14.50 29.36
CA VAL A 85 -4.97 15.13 28.52
C VAL A 85 -6.13 15.55 29.40
N SER A 86 -6.60 16.79 29.23
CA SER A 86 -7.79 17.26 29.91
C SER A 86 -9.08 16.64 29.35
N ASP A 87 -10.14 16.66 30.13
CA ASP A 87 -11.45 16.14 29.74
C ASP A 87 -11.98 16.84 28.48
N ALA A 88 -11.86 18.17 28.43
CA ALA A 88 -12.23 18.96 27.25
C ALA A 88 -11.46 18.58 25.97
N GLN A 89 -10.15 18.31 26.09
CA GLN A 89 -9.35 17.85 24.96
C GLN A 89 -9.76 16.44 24.51
N THR A 90 -10.11 15.59 25.47
CA THR A 90 -10.64 14.23 25.17
C THR A 90 -11.97 14.31 24.44
N GLU A 91 -12.90 15.14 24.90
CA GLU A 91 -14.18 15.37 24.25
C GLU A 91 -14.01 15.87 22.80
N GLN A 92 -13.16 16.89 22.61
CA GLN A 92 -12.88 17.42 21.28
C GLN A 92 -12.33 16.35 20.34
N MET A 93 -11.44 15.51 20.82
CA MET A 93 -10.88 14.44 20.01
C MET A 93 -11.91 13.35 19.67
N ILE A 94 -12.83 13.05 20.58
CA ILE A 94 -13.96 12.14 20.30
C ILE A 94 -14.83 12.71 19.18
N LYS A 95 -15.19 13.98 19.23
CA LYS A 95 -15.95 14.68 18.19
C LYS A 95 -15.23 14.61 16.82
N GLN A 96 -13.95 14.94 16.79
CA GLN A 96 -13.14 14.84 15.56
C GLN A 96 -13.08 13.41 14.99
N ARG A 97 -13.10 12.39 15.84
CA ARG A 97 -13.17 10.98 15.38
C ARG A 97 -14.50 10.64 14.75
N PHE A 98 -15.60 11.16 15.29
CA PHE A 98 -16.91 10.97 14.69
C PHE A 98 -17.02 11.66 13.34
N GLU A 99 -16.64 12.94 13.24
CA GLU A 99 -16.60 13.68 11.98
C GLU A 99 -15.77 12.96 10.90
N MET A 100 -14.60 12.47 11.30
CA MET A 100 -13.76 11.70 10.36
C MET A 100 -14.43 10.39 9.93
N SER A 101 -15.13 9.72 10.85
CA SER A 101 -15.83 8.47 10.53
C SER A 101 -17.00 8.71 9.56
N GLU A 102 -17.71 9.81 9.72
CA GLU A 102 -18.75 10.24 8.80
C GLU A 102 -18.17 10.51 7.39
N LYS A 103 -17.10 11.30 7.30
CA LYS A 103 -16.42 11.57 6.02
C LYS A 103 -15.95 10.28 5.33
N ILE A 104 -15.42 9.33 6.10
CA ILE A 104 -15.02 8.01 5.55
C ILE A 104 -16.25 7.24 5.07
N LEU A 105 -17.37 7.30 5.79
CA LEU A 105 -18.62 6.65 5.40
C LEU A 105 -19.16 7.23 4.10
N ASP A 106 -19.15 8.55 3.95
CA ASP A 106 -19.58 9.24 2.73
C ASP A 106 -18.76 8.81 1.51
N ILE A 107 -17.41 8.77 1.67
CA ILE A 107 -16.52 8.27 0.62
C ILE A 107 -16.90 6.82 0.26
N ARG A 108 -17.09 5.94 1.25
CA ARG A 108 -17.46 4.55 1.01
C ARG A 108 -18.79 4.41 0.28
N GLN A 109 -19.79 5.19 0.65
CA GLN A 109 -21.09 5.20 -0.03
C GLN A 109 -20.98 5.69 -1.48
N LYS A 110 -20.19 6.75 -1.70
CA LYS A 110 -19.87 7.25 -3.05
C LYS A 110 -19.24 6.15 -3.92
N TYR A 111 -18.25 5.43 -3.38
CA TYR A 111 -17.57 4.37 -4.13
C TYR A 111 -18.38 3.09 -4.25
N TYR A 112 -19.25 2.76 -3.27
CA TYR A 112 -20.25 1.71 -3.41
C TYR A 112 -21.13 1.96 -4.65
N LYS A 113 -21.64 3.19 -4.84
CA LYS A 113 -22.41 3.55 -6.02
C LYS A 113 -21.63 3.39 -7.32
N LYS A 114 -20.32 3.70 -7.32
CA LYS A 114 -19.44 3.50 -8.48
C LYS A 114 -19.23 2.00 -8.77
N TYR A 115 -18.97 1.19 -7.76
CA TYR A 115 -18.83 -0.27 -7.90
C TYR A 115 -20.10 -0.92 -8.43
N SER A 116 -21.27 -0.50 -7.96
CA SER A 116 -22.57 -1.02 -8.40
C SER A 116 -22.86 -0.82 -9.89
N GLN A 117 -22.08 0.00 -10.58
CA GLN A 117 -22.19 0.19 -12.03
C GLN A 117 -21.57 -0.95 -12.86
N PHE A 118 -20.70 -1.76 -12.26
CA PHE A 118 -19.95 -2.79 -13.00
C PHE A 118 -19.66 -4.08 -12.20
N LEU A 119 -19.96 -4.10 -10.90
CA LEU A 119 -19.88 -5.28 -10.05
C LEU A 119 -21.26 -5.70 -9.55
N THR A 120 -21.46 -6.98 -9.32
CA THR A 120 -22.63 -7.50 -8.61
C THR A 120 -22.57 -7.18 -7.13
N GLN A 121 -23.70 -7.19 -6.42
CA GLN A 121 -23.77 -6.94 -4.99
C GLN A 121 -22.94 -7.98 -4.19
N GLN A 122 -22.91 -9.23 -4.63
CA GLN A 122 -22.10 -10.28 -4.02
C GLN A 122 -20.60 -10.00 -4.18
N GLN A 123 -20.17 -9.53 -5.35
CA GLN A 123 -18.78 -9.13 -5.59
C GLN A 123 -18.39 -7.94 -4.70
N ILE A 124 -19.27 -6.93 -4.57
CA ILE A 124 -19.03 -5.78 -3.69
C ILE A 124 -18.91 -6.21 -2.23
N GLN A 125 -19.79 -7.08 -1.75
CA GLN A 125 -19.68 -7.64 -0.41
C GLN A 125 -18.32 -8.34 -0.21
N ARG A 126 -17.92 -9.12 -1.21
CA ARG A 126 -16.63 -9.83 -1.16
C ARG A 126 -15.42 -8.88 -1.14
N VAL A 127 -15.46 -7.75 -1.85
CA VAL A 127 -14.44 -6.68 -1.74
C VAL A 127 -14.26 -6.28 -0.28
N TYR A 128 -15.34 -5.91 0.40
CA TYR A 128 -15.27 -5.47 1.81
C TYR A 128 -14.82 -6.58 2.78
N GLU A 129 -15.13 -7.84 2.50
CA GLU A 129 -14.64 -8.98 3.29
C GLU A 129 -13.12 -9.15 3.13
N ILE A 130 -12.61 -9.08 1.90
CA ILE A 130 -11.17 -9.21 1.62
C ILE A 130 -10.42 -8.04 2.26
N GLU A 131 -10.90 -6.80 2.11
CA GLU A 131 -10.31 -5.63 2.79
C GLU A 131 -10.21 -5.83 4.30
N ARG A 132 -11.29 -6.30 4.94
CA ARG A 132 -11.31 -6.57 6.38
C ARG A 132 -10.30 -7.64 6.78
N GLN A 133 -10.16 -8.69 5.97
CA GLN A 133 -9.17 -9.74 6.21
C GLN A 133 -7.74 -9.22 6.07
N MET A 134 -7.46 -8.41 5.05
CA MET A 134 -6.15 -7.77 4.88
C MET A 134 -5.83 -6.89 6.09
N MET A 135 -6.75 -6.03 6.53
CA MET A 135 -6.55 -5.18 7.71
C MET A 135 -6.28 -5.97 8.98
N LYS A 136 -6.97 -7.10 9.20
CA LYS A 136 -6.69 -8.01 10.34
C LYS A 136 -5.29 -8.60 10.25
N ARG A 137 -4.86 -9.06 9.06
CA ARG A 137 -3.50 -9.60 8.84
C ARG A 137 -2.42 -8.54 9.10
N PHE A 138 -2.63 -7.29 8.66
CA PHE A 138 -1.70 -6.19 8.96
C PHE A 138 -1.64 -5.86 10.45
N ALA A 139 -2.78 -5.85 11.14
CA ALA A 139 -2.82 -5.61 12.58
C ALA A 139 -2.10 -6.71 13.38
N GLN A 140 -2.21 -7.96 12.96
CA GLN A 140 -1.52 -9.10 13.59
C GLN A 140 -0.01 -9.13 13.32
N LYS A 141 0.41 -8.65 12.14
CA LYS A 141 1.83 -8.50 11.76
C LYS A 141 2.44 -7.20 12.28
N GLY A 142 1.92 -6.61 13.37
CA GLY A 142 2.45 -5.39 13.98
C GLY A 142 3.98 -5.37 13.99
N PRO A 143 4.64 -4.22 14.17
CA PRO A 143 6.08 -4.11 14.06
C PRO A 143 6.71 -5.18 14.92
N HIS A 144 7.44 -6.12 14.29
CA HIS A 144 8.22 -7.13 14.99
C HIS A 144 9.13 -6.39 15.97
N LYS A 145 8.70 -6.28 17.23
CA LYS A 145 9.60 -6.03 18.34
C LYS A 145 10.61 -7.17 18.27
N GLY A 146 11.83 -6.82 17.84
CA GLY A 146 12.93 -7.76 17.74
C GLY A 146 12.93 -8.65 18.97
N MET A 147 12.84 -9.92 18.72
CA MET A 147 12.81 -10.98 19.73
C MET A 147 14.21 -11.15 20.27
N GLY A 148 14.65 -10.16 21.03
CA GLY A 148 15.86 -10.16 21.83
C GLY A 148 15.56 -10.63 23.26
N LYS A 149 14.95 -11.79 23.45
CA LYS A 149 15.06 -12.52 24.71
C LYS A 149 16.09 -13.63 24.53
N LYS A 150 17.37 -13.23 24.62
CA LYS A 150 18.41 -14.18 25.05
C LYS A 150 17.99 -14.75 26.39
N GLY A 151 17.59 -16.02 26.40
CA GLY A 151 17.36 -16.78 27.62
C GLY A 151 18.64 -16.79 28.46
N LYS A 152 18.58 -16.22 29.68
CA LYS A 152 19.61 -16.47 30.68
C LYS A 152 19.63 -17.96 30.97
N PRO A 153 20.79 -18.63 30.93
CA PRO A 153 20.91 -20.01 31.37
C PRO A 153 20.61 -20.05 32.88
N ARG A 154 19.61 -20.83 33.23
CA ARG A 154 19.24 -21.13 34.64
C ARG A 154 20.37 -21.93 35.24
N ALA A 155 21.16 -21.36 36.12
CA ALA A 155 22.18 -22.05 36.88
C ALA A 155 21.52 -23.16 37.71
N ARG A 156 21.91 -24.41 37.42
CA ARG A 156 21.53 -25.59 38.14
C ARG A 156 22.29 -25.57 39.46
N LYS A 157 21.63 -25.29 40.59
CA LYS A 157 22.18 -25.52 41.91
C LYS A 157 22.06 -27.01 42.19
N ASN A 158 23.21 -27.67 42.24
CA ASN A 158 23.35 -28.99 42.91
C ASN A 158 23.43 -28.72 44.40
N GLN A 159 22.56 -29.36 45.12
CA GLN A 159 22.80 -29.99 46.42
C GLN A 159 21.77 -31.10 46.59
#